data_0190978bd6e35a75c2fb1bac9dcc011e
#
_entry.id   0190978bd6e35a75c2fb1bac9dcc011e
#
_cell.length_a   1.000
_cell.length_b   1.000
_cell.length_c   1.000
_cell.angle_alpha   90.00
_cell.angle_beta   90.00
_cell.angle_gamma   90.00
#
_symmetry.space_group_name_H-M   'P 1'
#
loop_
_entity.id
_entity.type
_entity.pdbx_description
1 polymer ?
#
loop_
_entity_poly.entity_id
_entity_poly.type
_entity_poly.pdbx_seq_one_letter_code
_entity_poly.pdbx_strand_id
1 'polypeptide(L)'
;MSEIISSRANPKVKDTALLSKNPTSERFLIEGFHMVEMAFSAGCLDEVLATKDPGFSGVKTTLVANEIIKKISVSKNPEPVLGIAHLPQ
;
A
#
# COMPACT_ATOMS: atom_id res chain seq x y z
N MET A 1 -4.62 -7.85 -17.76
CA MET A 1 -5.30 -6.63 -17.34
C MET A 1 -5.53 -6.64 -15.85
N SER A 2 -5.13 -5.58 -15.20
CA SER A 2 -5.28 -5.51 -13.74
C SER A 2 -6.70 -5.05 -13.40
N GLU A 3 -7.34 -5.76 -12.49
CA GLU A 3 -8.63 -5.35 -11.96
C GLU A 3 -8.42 -4.33 -10.85
N ILE A 4 -9.32 -3.34 -10.79
CA ILE A 4 -9.30 -2.36 -9.71
C ILE A 4 -10.17 -2.91 -8.58
N ILE A 5 -9.55 -3.10 -7.41
CA ILE A 5 -10.26 -3.58 -6.23
C ILE A 5 -11.07 -2.43 -5.65
N SER A 6 -12.38 -2.61 -5.55
CA SER A 6 -13.29 -1.61 -4.99
C SER A 6 -14.11 -2.13 -3.80
N SER A 7 -14.02 -3.41 -3.51
CA SER A 7 -14.78 -4.00 -2.42
C SER A 7 -13.99 -3.98 -1.12
N ARG A 8 -14.59 -3.42 -0.07
CA ARG A 8 -14.02 -3.42 1.28
C ARG A 8 -13.94 -4.82 1.88
N ALA A 9 -14.70 -5.76 1.33
CA ALA A 9 -14.70 -7.15 1.78
C ALA A 9 -13.60 -7.99 1.14
N ASN A 10 -12.85 -7.43 0.19
CA ASN A 10 -11.76 -8.14 -0.44
C ASN A 10 -10.71 -8.52 0.63
N PRO A 11 -10.24 -9.79 0.66
CA PRO A 11 -9.25 -10.23 1.64
C PRO A 11 -7.99 -9.37 1.66
N LYS A 12 -7.54 -8.92 0.50
CA LYS A 12 -6.36 -8.05 0.40
C LYS A 12 -6.57 -6.73 1.12
N VAL A 13 -7.76 -6.15 0.98
CA VAL A 13 -8.13 -4.90 1.66
C VAL A 13 -8.17 -5.11 3.16
N LYS A 14 -8.78 -6.21 3.60
CA LYS A 14 -8.86 -6.53 5.03
C LYS A 14 -7.49 -6.74 5.64
N ASP A 15 -6.61 -7.47 4.96
CA ASP A 15 -5.26 -7.73 5.44
C ASP A 15 -4.44 -6.44 5.53
N THR A 16 -4.56 -5.58 4.53
CA THR A 16 -3.85 -4.31 4.52
C THR A 16 -4.35 -3.38 5.61
N ALA A 17 -5.67 -3.31 5.82
CA ALA A 17 -6.26 -2.50 6.89
C ALA A 17 -5.82 -3.00 8.26
N LEU A 18 -5.74 -4.32 8.43
CA LEU A 18 -5.28 -4.92 9.68
C LEU A 18 -3.82 -4.56 9.94
N LEU A 19 -2.99 -4.60 8.92
CA LEU A 19 -1.58 -4.23 9.02
C LEU A 19 -1.41 -2.76 9.42
N SER A 20 -2.30 -1.88 8.91
CA SER A 20 -2.31 -0.46 9.29
C SER A 20 -2.56 -0.26 10.78
N LYS A 21 -3.46 -1.07 11.37
CA LYS A 21 -3.80 -0.97 12.78
C LYS A 21 -2.83 -1.71 13.67
N ASN A 22 -2.28 -2.82 13.19
CA ASN A 22 -1.41 -3.71 13.96
C ASN A 22 -0.17 -4.04 13.15
N PRO A 23 0.76 -3.09 13.00
CA PRO A 23 2.00 -3.37 12.26
C PRO A 23 2.79 -4.46 12.97
N THR A 24 3.35 -5.37 12.19
CA THR A 24 4.21 -6.42 12.74
C THR A 24 5.65 -5.92 12.81
N SER A 25 6.51 -6.67 13.48
CA SER A 25 7.94 -6.35 13.53
C SER A 25 8.61 -6.53 12.17
N GLU A 26 7.99 -7.28 11.25
CA GLU A 26 8.56 -7.61 9.95
C GLU A 26 7.98 -6.77 8.82
N ARG A 27 6.71 -6.41 8.92
CA ARG A 27 6.00 -5.69 7.85
C ARG A 27 5.18 -4.56 8.44
N PHE A 28 5.09 -3.46 7.69
CA PHE A 28 4.32 -2.30 8.11
C PHE A 28 3.81 -1.54 6.89
N LEU A 29 2.76 -0.74 7.12
CA LEU A 29 2.16 0.07 6.08
C LEU A 29 2.80 1.46 6.07
N ILE A 30 3.09 1.95 4.87
CA ILE A 30 3.55 3.31 4.65
C ILE A 30 2.58 4.03 3.73
N GLU A 31 2.46 5.34 3.85
CA GLU A 31 1.52 6.15 3.09
C GLU A 31 2.24 7.26 2.36
N GLY A 32 1.79 7.53 1.13
CA GLY A 32 2.28 8.64 0.34
C GLY A 32 3.42 8.26 -0.58
N PHE A 33 3.51 9.01 -1.69
CA PHE A 33 4.52 8.75 -2.73
C PHE A 33 5.94 8.83 -2.20
N HIS A 34 6.22 9.81 -1.36
CA HIS A 34 7.57 10.02 -0.84
C HIS A 34 8.06 8.81 -0.03
N MET A 35 7.22 8.34 0.90
CA MET A 35 7.57 7.18 1.75
C MET A 35 7.71 5.92 0.93
N VAL A 36 6.79 5.70 -0.02
CA VAL A 36 6.82 4.52 -0.88
C VAL A 36 8.08 4.55 -1.76
N GLU A 37 8.43 5.70 -2.30
CA GLU A 37 9.63 5.87 -3.12
C GLU A 37 10.90 5.60 -2.31
N MET A 38 10.95 6.09 -1.07
CA MET A 38 12.07 5.83 -0.18
C MET A 38 12.25 4.34 0.10
N ALA A 39 11.15 3.66 0.38
CA ALA A 39 11.18 2.22 0.63
C ALA A 39 11.62 1.44 -0.62
N PHE A 40 11.15 1.87 -1.78
CA PHE A 40 11.54 1.27 -3.05
C PHE A 40 13.05 1.42 -3.27
N SER A 41 13.58 2.63 -3.06
CA SER A 41 15.01 2.89 -3.23
C SER A 41 15.88 2.11 -2.25
N ALA A 42 15.35 1.84 -1.06
CA ALA A 42 16.06 1.07 -0.04
C ALA A 42 15.94 -0.45 -0.22
N GLY A 43 15.13 -0.90 -1.20
CA GLY A 43 14.89 -2.33 -1.42
C GLY A 43 13.98 -2.96 -0.38
N CYS A 44 13.20 -2.15 0.32
CA CYS A 44 12.33 -2.62 1.42
C CYS A 44 10.86 -2.65 1.07
N LEU A 45 10.50 -2.32 -0.16
CA LEU A 45 9.11 -2.24 -0.59
C LEU A 45 8.65 -3.59 -1.15
N ASP A 46 7.66 -4.19 -0.48
CA ASP A 46 7.13 -5.49 -0.89
C ASP A 46 5.97 -5.36 -1.88
N GLU A 47 5.10 -4.39 -1.65
CA GLU A 47 3.88 -4.25 -2.45
C GLU A 47 3.37 -2.82 -2.40
N VAL A 48 2.67 -2.42 -3.46
CA VAL A 48 2.05 -1.09 -3.55
C VAL A 48 0.56 -1.27 -3.83
N LEU A 49 -0.27 -0.49 -3.13
CA LEU A 49 -1.68 -0.35 -3.43
C LEU A 49 -1.90 1.09 -3.86
N ALA A 50 -2.43 1.29 -5.06
CA ALA A 50 -2.57 2.63 -5.62
C ALA A 50 -3.76 2.69 -6.57
N THR A 51 -4.25 3.92 -6.82
CA THR A 51 -5.32 4.11 -7.79
C THR A 51 -4.80 4.07 -9.22
N LYS A 52 -3.50 4.31 -9.40
CA LYS A 52 -2.81 4.20 -10.68
C LYS A 52 -1.43 3.57 -10.44
N ASP A 53 -0.95 2.83 -11.43
CA ASP A 53 0.37 2.22 -11.34
C ASP A 53 1.45 3.32 -11.26
N PRO A 54 2.19 3.40 -10.16
CA PRO A 54 3.25 4.40 -10.01
C PRO A 54 4.55 4.05 -10.73
N GLY A 55 4.63 2.86 -11.35
CA GLY A 55 5.78 2.49 -12.15
C GLY A 55 6.98 1.93 -11.38
N PHE A 56 6.77 1.40 -10.18
CA PHE A 56 7.86 0.77 -9.43
C PHE A 56 8.16 -0.61 -9.99
N SER A 57 9.24 -0.71 -10.74
CA SER A 57 9.65 -1.93 -11.42
C SER A 57 10.02 -3.02 -10.41
N GLY A 58 9.54 -4.24 -10.65
CA GLY A 58 9.86 -5.38 -9.79
C GLY A 58 9.04 -5.45 -8.50
N VAL A 59 8.16 -4.50 -8.27
CA VAL A 59 7.29 -4.49 -7.07
C VAL A 59 5.86 -4.79 -7.51
N LYS A 60 5.20 -5.66 -6.78
CA LYS A 60 3.80 -5.98 -7.04
C LYS A 60 2.94 -4.75 -6.78
N THR A 61 2.17 -4.33 -7.78
CA THR A 61 1.24 -3.21 -7.64
C THR A 61 -0.19 -3.72 -7.77
N THR A 62 -1.01 -3.41 -6.76
CA THR A 62 -2.42 -3.74 -6.76
C THR A 62 -3.20 -2.44 -6.94
N LEU A 63 -4.04 -2.40 -7.97
CA LEU A 63 -4.86 -1.22 -8.21
C LEU A 63 -6.11 -1.27 -7.35
N VAL A 64 -6.42 -0.18 -6.68
CA VAL A 64 -7.57 -0.09 -5.78
C VAL A 64 -8.33 1.21 -6.05
N ALA A 65 -9.63 1.21 -5.73
CA ALA A 65 -10.42 2.43 -5.82
C ALA A 65 -10.01 3.41 -4.73
N ASN A 66 -10.18 4.70 -4.99
CA ASN A 66 -9.80 5.74 -4.03
C ASN A 66 -10.46 5.56 -2.66
N GLU A 67 -11.69 5.07 -2.63
CA GLU A 67 -12.40 4.81 -1.37
C GLU A 67 -11.71 3.74 -0.52
N ILE A 68 -10.99 2.81 -1.16
CA ILE A 68 -10.22 1.79 -0.45
C ILE A 68 -9.00 2.43 0.22
N ILE A 69 -8.34 3.35 -0.47
CA ILE A 69 -7.23 4.11 0.11
C ILE A 69 -7.71 4.86 1.36
N LYS A 70 -8.86 5.53 1.25
CA LYS A 70 -9.43 6.28 2.37
C LYS A 70 -9.79 5.40 3.55
N LYS A 71 -10.25 4.17 3.28
CA LYS A 71 -10.60 3.22 4.33
C LYS A 71 -9.37 2.77 5.12
N ILE A 72 -8.27 2.51 4.43
CA ILE A 72 -7.06 1.98 5.03
C ILE A 72 -6.22 3.07 5.68
N SER A 73 -6.15 4.23 5.03
CA SER A 73 -5.32 5.34 5.48
C SER A 73 -5.79 5.92 6.80
N VAL A 74 -4.83 6.38 7.61
CA VAL A 74 -5.12 7.11 8.85
C VAL A 74 -5.06 8.61 8.63
N SER A 75 -4.66 9.06 7.45
CA SER A 75 -4.56 10.48 7.12
C SER A 75 -5.91 11.06 6.72
N LYS A 76 -6.13 12.34 7.00
CA LYS A 76 -7.36 13.04 6.60
C LYS A 76 -7.42 13.23 5.08
N ASN A 77 -6.28 13.51 4.46
CA ASN A 77 -6.16 13.71 3.02
C ASN A 77 -5.09 12.78 2.48
N PRO A 78 -5.42 11.48 2.35
CA PRO A 78 -4.42 10.50 1.94
C PRO A 78 -4.04 10.69 0.48
N GLU A 79 -2.75 10.53 0.20
CA GLU A 79 -2.29 10.41 -1.18
C GLU A 79 -2.78 9.06 -1.72
N PRO A 80 -3.01 8.94 -3.04
CA PRO A 80 -3.60 7.74 -3.62
C PRO A 80 -2.60 6.60 -3.80
N VAL A 81 -1.70 6.43 -2.84
CA VAL A 81 -0.72 5.35 -2.85
C VAL A 81 -0.39 4.91 -1.44
N LEU A 82 -0.38 3.59 -1.24
CA LEU A 82 0.03 2.96 0.00
C LEU A 82 1.10 1.92 -0.34
N GLY A 83 2.00 1.68 0.59
CA GLY A 83 3.01 0.64 0.42
C GLY A 83 3.07 -0.30 1.60
N ILE A 84 3.43 -1.55 1.34
CA ILE A 84 3.74 -2.51 2.38
C ILE A 84 5.24 -2.71 2.33
N ALA A 85 5.91 -2.37 3.41
CA ALA A 85 7.36 -2.42 3.50
C ALA A 85 7.81 -3.37 4.59
N HIS A 86 9.06 -3.77 4.53
CA HIS A 86 9.69 -4.58 5.59
C HIS A 86 10.95 -3.87 6.06
N LEU A 87 11.41 -4.23 7.26
CA LEU A 87 12.63 -3.66 7.80
C LEU A 87 13.84 -4.18 7.00
N PRO A 88 14.85 -3.34 6.78
CA PRO A 88 16.07 -3.77 6.11
C PRO A 88 16.78 -4.83 6.95
N GLN A 89 17.34 -5.80 6.26
CA GLN A 89 18.09 -6.89 6.88
C GLN A 89 19.57 -6.72 6.65
#